data_a4473fc1061e04068c8bad6ba9c056d2
#
_entry.id   a4473fc1061e04068c8bad6ba9c056d2
#
_cell.length_a   1.000
_cell.length_b   1.000
_cell.length_c   1.000
_cell.angle_alpha   90.00
_cell.angle_beta   90.00
_cell.angle_gamma   90.00
#
_symmetry.space_group_name_H-M   'P 1'
#
loop_
_entity.id
_entity.type
_entity.pdbx_description
1 polymer ?
#
loop_
_entity_poly.entity_id
_entity_poly.type
_entity_poly.pdbx_seq_one_letter_code
_entity_poly.pdbx_strand_id
1 'polypeptide(L)'
;MSGWKSLAIACGCLVLAGTAQAQTSLFEPPAGGSTAAPLTPPTDAAAPAAKPKPKPKPKGPTPARALSITNESGSALTALEVSGDGKSAKLAKELGTGQSATLRLPAMKSCTVMISATFQRAGEADMHEQDICKDSKVRFTN
;
A
#
# COMPACT_ATOMS: atom_id res chain seq x y z
N MET A 1 -20.21 28.23 39.58
CA MET A 1 -19.47 29.44 39.15
C MET A 1 -18.22 28.94 38.43
N SER A 2 -18.30 28.75 37.13
CA SER A 2 -17.24 28.16 36.33
C SER A 2 -16.86 29.14 35.21
N GLY A 3 -15.67 29.71 35.36
CA GLY A 3 -15.12 30.70 34.41
C GLY A 3 -14.62 30.04 33.14
N TRP A 4 -15.21 30.34 32.01
CA TRP A 4 -14.70 30.07 30.68
C TRP A 4 -13.65 31.09 30.32
N LYS A 5 -12.40 30.64 30.17
CA LYS A 5 -11.35 31.44 29.56
C LYS A 5 -11.34 31.18 28.07
N SER A 6 -11.82 32.16 27.30
CA SER A 6 -11.73 32.20 25.84
C SER A 6 -10.28 32.40 25.44
N LEU A 7 -9.69 31.39 24.75
CA LEU A 7 -8.38 31.53 24.11
C LEU A 7 -8.62 31.85 22.63
N ALA A 8 -8.38 33.09 22.24
CA ALA A 8 -8.35 33.51 20.86
C ALA A 8 -7.03 33.10 20.24
N ILE A 9 -7.05 32.19 19.30
CA ILE A 9 -5.87 31.78 18.48
C ILE A 9 -5.97 32.52 17.15
N ALA A 10 -4.99 33.40 16.93
CA ALA A 10 -4.81 34.17 15.72
C ALA A 10 -4.44 33.26 14.54
N CYS A 11 -5.19 33.43 13.45
CA CYS A 11 -5.00 32.75 12.17
C CYS A 11 -3.84 33.42 11.43
N GLY A 12 -2.69 32.78 11.34
CA GLY A 12 -1.56 33.16 10.48
C GLY A 12 -1.65 32.42 9.14
N CYS A 13 -2.17 33.09 8.11
CA CYS A 13 -2.10 32.58 6.74
C CYS A 13 -0.68 32.72 6.20
N LEU A 14 0.03 31.63 6.08
CA LEU A 14 1.29 31.56 5.31
C LEU A 14 0.98 30.95 3.94
N VAL A 15 0.89 31.79 2.92
CA VAL A 15 0.76 31.40 1.51
C VAL A 15 2.16 31.08 1.00
N LEU A 16 2.49 29.81 0.85
CA LEU A 16 3.68 29.34 0.13
C LEU A 16 3.30 28.99 -1.29
N ALA A 17 3.60 29.91 -2.22
CA ALA A 17 3.58 29.65 -3.65
C ALA A 17 4.72 28.69 -4.02
N GLY A 18 4.39 27.42 -4.23
CA GLY A 18 5.31 26.41 -4.77
C GLY A 18 5.29 26.44 -6.29
N THR A 19 6.39 26.85 -6.91
CA THR A 19 6.64 26.81 -8.36
C THR A 19 6.77 25.36 -8.82
N ALA A 20 5.87 24.93 -9.70
CA ALA A 20 5.96 23.67 -10.42
C ALA A 20 7.08 23.77 -11.47
N GLN A 21 8.15 23.01 -11.32
CA GLN A 21 9.15 22.78 -12.36
C GLN A 21 8.75 21.55 -13.17
N ALA A 22 8.29 21.79 -14.37
CA ALA A 22 8.10 20.77 -15.40
C ALA A 22 9.48 20.34 -15.92
N GLN A 23 9.92 19.15 -15.57
CA GLN A 23 11.08 18.51 -16.21
C GLN A 23 10.57 17.71 -17.42
N THR A 24 10.70 18.28 -18.60
CA THR A 24 10.61 17.60 -19.87
C THR A 24 11.92 16.81 -20.09
N SER A 25 11.91 15.51 -19.84
CA SER A 25 13.00 14.65 -20.28
C SER A 25 12.78 14.35 -21.78
N LEU A 26 13.58 14.98 -22.61
CA LEU A 26 13.77 14.63 -24.00
C LEU A 26 14.45 13.24 -24.05
N PHE A 27 13.66 12.21 -24.30
CA PHE A 27 14.20 10.91 -24.68
C PHE A 27 14.40 10.91 -26.19
N GLU A 28 15.63 11.14 -26.61
CA GLU A 28 16.07 11.07 -27.99
C GLU A 28 16.37 9.61 -28.33
N PRO A 29 15.71 9.01 -29.34
CA PRO A 29 16.05 7.65 -29.78
C PRO A 29 17.33 7.67 -30.64
N PRO A 30 18.29 6.78 -30.40
CA PRO A 30 19.44 6.67 -31.30
C PRO A 30 19.01 6.09 -32.64
N ALA A 31 19.27 6.88 -33.67
CA ALA A 31 19.12 6.47 -35.07
C ALA A 31 20.18 5.45 -35.49
N GLY A 32 19.72 4.41 -36.14
CA GLY A 32 20.31 3.80 -37.33
C GLY A 32 21.73 3.23 -37.23
N GLY A 33 21.77 1.93 -37.31
CA GLY A 33 22.96 1.19 -37.68
C GLY A 33 22.54 -0.11 -38.37
N SER A 34 22.13 -0.02 -39.65
CA SER A 34 22.07 -1.20 -40.51
C SER A 34 23.49 -1.64 -40.84
N THR A 35 23.84 -2.83 -40.36
CA THR A 35 25.01 -3.55 -40.94
C THR A 35 24.57 -4.96 -41.24
N ALA A 36 24.60 -5.25 -42.55
CA ALA A 36 24.29 -6.53 -43.14
C ALA A 36 25.19 -7.65 -42.57
N ALA A 37 24.57 -8.75 -42.16
CA ALA A 37 25.23 -9.95 -41.73
C ALA A 37 25.62 -10.82 -42.93
N PRO A 38 26.77 -11.50 -42.90
CA PRO A 38 27.05 -12.61 -43.81
C PRO A 38 26.38 -13.88 -43.31
N LEU A 39 25.71 -14.54 -44.23
CA LEU A 39 25.12 -15.87 -44.05
C LEU A 39 26.21 -16.91 -43.80
N THR A 40 26.22 -17.55 -42.63
CA THR A 40 26.94 -18.79 -42.41
C THR A 40 25.95 -19.97 -42.42
N PRO A 41 26.30 -21.14 -43.00
CA PRO A 41 25.38 -22.26 -43.12
C PRO A 41 25.17 -22.98 -41.79
N PRO A 42 24.04 -23.72 -41.64
CA PRO A 42 23.68 -24.37 -40.38
C PRO A 42 24.57 -25.60 -40.14
N THR A 43 25.30 -25.58 -39.06
CA THR A 43 25.92 -26.80 -38.52
C THR A 43 24.90 -27.48 -37.62
N ASP A 44 24.41 -28.62 -38.09
CA ASP A 44 23.61 -29.58 -37.33
C ASP A 44 24.43 -30.09 -36.13
N ALA A 45 24.20 -29.52 -34.94
CA ALA A 45 24.64 -30.11 -33.69
C ALA A 45 23.39 -30.30 -32.84
N ALA A 46 22.86 -31.53 -32.86
CA ALA A 46 21.79 -31.97 -32.00
C ALA A 46 22.18 -31.76 -30.54
N ALA A 47 21.65 -30.68 -29.92
CA ALA A 47 21.75 -30.43 -28.48
C ALA A 47 20.90 -31.47 -27.75
N PRO A 48 21.40 -32.10 -26.66
CA PRO A 48 20.63 -33.04 -25.86
C PRO A 48 19.41 -32.33 -25.28
N ALA A 49 18.22 -32.88 -25.50
CA ALA A 49 16.98 -32.37 -25.00
C ALA A 49 17.04 -32.16 -23.46
N ALA A 50 17.10 -30.94 -23.05
CA ALA A 50 17.05 -30.57 -21.63
C ALA A 50 15.72 -31.06 -21.04
N LYS A 51 15.79 -31.92 -20.02
CA LYS A 51 14.62 -32.42 -19.29
C LYS A 51 13.79 -31.23 -18.83
N PRO A 52 12.44 -31.22 -19.04
CA PRO A 52 11.57 -30.14 -18.59
C PRO A 52 11.73 -29.94 -17.09
N LYS A 53 12.09 -28.73 -16.64
CA LYS A 53 12.11 -28.39 -15.22
C LYS A 53 10.70 -28.56 -14.67
N PRO A 54 10.53 -29.28 -13.52
CA PRO A 54 9.21 -29.48 -12.92
C PRO A 54 8.57 -28.11 -12.65
N LYS A 55 7.34 -27.94 -13.13
CA LYS A 55 6.54 -26.72 -12.86
C LYS A 55 6.40 -26.56 -11.35
N PRO A 56 6.67 -25.35 -10.79
CA PRO A 56 6.51 -25.11 -9.37
C PRO A 56 5.06 -25.40 -8.97
N LYS A 57 4.87 -26.19 -7.92
CA LYS A 57 3.55 -26.49 -7.35
C LYS A 57 2.91 -25.15 -6.93
N PRO A 58 1.59 -24.94 -7.20
CA PRO A 58 0.90 -23.73 -6.75
C PRO A 58 1.03 -23.60 -5.25
N LYS A 59 1.63 -22.52 -4.79
CA LYS A 59 1.67 -22.17 -3.38
C LYS A 59 0.25 -21.82 -2.95
N GLY A 60 -0.19 -22.34 -1.81
CA GLY A 60 -1.47 -21.99 -1.20
C GLY A 60 -1.57 -20.48 -0.93
N PRO A 61 -2.76 -19.99 -0.52
CA PRO A 61 -2.97 -18.58 -0.23
C PRO A 61 -1.96 -18.10 0.82
N THR A 62 -1.32 -16.98 0.55
CA THR A 62 -0.28 -16.41 1.43
C THR A 62 -0.83 -15.13 2.06
N PRO A 63 -0.77 -14.97 3.39
CA PRO A 63 -1.21 -13.75 4.06
C PRO A 63 -0.46 -12.51 3.54
N ALA A 64 -1.19 -11.42 3.33
CA ALA A 64 -0.61 -10.15 2.93
C ALA A 64 0.34 -9.63 4.03
N ARG A 65 1.43 -9.02 3.61
CA ARG A 65 2.40 -8.39 4.53
C ARG A 65 2.17 -6.90 4.72
N ALA A 66 1.19 -6.36 4.06
CA ALA A 66 0.77 -4.97 4.18
C ALA A 66 -0.71 -4.85 3.87
N LEU A 67 -1.39 -3.95 4.58
CA LEU A 67 -2.76 -3.53 4.34
C LEU A 67 -2.78 -2.10 3.84
N SER A 68 -3.52 -1.86 2.76
CA SER A 68 -3.86 -0.52 2.29
C SER A 68 -5.15 -0.08 2.97
N ILE A 69 -5.08 0.99 3.73
CA ILE A 69 -6.20 1.51 4.53
C ILE A 69 -6.62 2.82 3.90
N THR A 70 -7.92 2.98 3.64
CA THR A 70 -8.50 4.23 3.14
C THR A 70 -9.62 4.66 4.08
N ASN A 71 -9.55 5.88 4.56
CA ASN A 71 -10.59 6.47 5.38
C ASN A 71 -11.51 7.34 4.52
N GLU A 72 -12.64 6.79 4.10
CA GLU A 72 -13.71 7.47 3.37
C GLU A 72 -14.84 7.93 4.32
N SER A 73 -14.68 7.74 5.64
CA SER A 73 -15.64 8.19 6.63
C SER A 73 -15.62 9.70 6.83
N GLY A 74 -16.68 10.26 7.40
CA GLY A 74 -16.77 11.69 7.72
C GLY A 74 -15.96 12.11 8.96
N SER A 75 -15.13 11.22 9.54
CA SER A 75 -14.36 11.44 10.76
C SER A 75 -12.93 10.96 10.62
N ALA A 76 -11.99 11.65 11.28
CA ALA A 76 -10.60 11.20 11.30
C ALA A 76 -10.46 9.88 12.08
N LEU A 77 -9.69 8.94 11.54
CA LEU A 77 -9.29 7.70 12.19
C LEU A 77 -8.10 8.02 13.11
N THR A 78 -8.33 7.97 14.42
CA THR A 78 -7.32 8.36 15.42
C THR A 78 -6.44 7.20 15.86
N ALA A 79 -6.98 5.97 15.82
CA ALA A 79 -6.21 4.77 16.09
C ALA A 79 -6.69 3.62 15.22
N LEU A 80 -5.75 2.80 14.77
CA LEU A 80 -6.02 1.55 14.08
C LEU A 80 -5.05 0.49 14.57
N GLU A 81 -5.59 -0.64 14.98
CA GLU A 81 -4.84 -1.83 15.35
C GLU A 81 -5.33 -3.04 14.54
N VAL A 82 -4.39 -3.78 13.99
CA VAL A 82 -4.65 -5.05 13.31
C VAL A 82 -3.97 -6.14 14.09
N SER A 83 -4.72 -7.15 14.51
CA SER A 83 -4.21 -8.26 15.33
C SER A 83 -4.52 -9.62 14.70
N GLY A 84 -3.60 -10.57 14.84
CA GLY A 84 -3.74 -11.94 14.38
C GLY A 84 -2.53 -12.78 14.80
N ASP A 85 -2.72 -14.08 15.04
CA ASP A 85 -1.68 -15.02 15.48
C ASP A 85 -0.90 -14.55 16.72
N GLY A 86 -1.54 -13.83 17.64
CA GLY A 86 -0.88 -13.27 18.82
C GLY A 86 0.07 -12.10 18.53
N LYS A 87 0.01 -11.51 17.33
CA LYS A 87 0.78 -10.35 16.90
C LYS A 87 -0.14 -9.21 16.57
N SER A 88 0.35 -7.99 16.71
CA SER A 88 -0.41 -6.81 16.29
C SER A 88 0.47 -5.80 15.53
N ALA A 89 -0.20 -4.96 14.75
CA ALA A 89 0.38 -3.83 14.08
C ALA A 89 -0.53 -2.61 14.29
N LYS A 90 0.06 -1.46 14.54
CA LYS A 90 -0.68 -0.21 14.79
C LYS A 90 -0.31 0.83 13.74
N LEU A 91 -1.29 1.63 13.35
CA LEU A 91 -1.05 2.78 12.49
C LEU A 91 -0.28 3.86 13.29
N ALA A 92 0.82 4.36 12.70
CA ALA A 92 1.71 5.29 13.40
C ALA A 92 1.18 6.72 13.47
N LYS A 93 0.23 7.08 12.60
CA LYS A 93 -0.34 8.44 12.49
C LYS A 93 -1.83 8.37 12.27
N GLU A 94 -2.54 9.39 12.73
CA GLU A 94 -3.95 9.60 12.41
C GLU A 94 -4.16 9.72 10.90
N LEU A 95 -5.32 9.24 10.44
CA LEU A 95 -5.70 9.24 9.03
C LEU A 95 -6.96 10.09 8.86
N GLY A 96 -6.80 11.27 8.29
CA GLY A 96 -7.91 12.17 8.00
C GLY A 96 -8.89 11.59 6.97
N THR A 97 -10.05 12.20 6.85
CA THR A 97 -11.07 11.85 5.83
C THR A 97 -10.48 11.94 4.42
N GLY A 98 -10.74 10.96 3.58
CA GLY A 98 -10.24 10.86 2.22
C GLY A 98 -8.76 10.46 2.11
N GLN A 99 -8.08 10.25 3.22
CA GLN A 99 -6.67 9.86 3.21
C GLN A 99 -6.50 8.34 3.18
N SER A 100 -5.34 7.92 2.66
CA SER A 100 -4.94 6.51 2.62
C SER A 100 -3.55 6.33 3.24
N ALA A 101 -3.35 5.17 3.87
CA ALA A 101 -2.08 4.76 4.44
C ALA A 101 -1.82 3.28 4.18
N THR A 102 -0.56 2.88 4.24
CA THR A 102 -0.17 1.48 4.18
C THR A 102 0.36 1.04 5.54
N LEU A 103 -0.30 0.07 6.16
CA LEU A 103 0.13 -0.55 7.39
C LEU A 103 0.92 -1.83 7.08
N ARG A 104 2.16 -1.89 7.54
CA ARG A 104 2.97 -3.12 7.45
C ARG A 104 2.55 -4.10 8.52
N LEU A 105 2.26 -5.33 8.11
CA LEU A 105 1.88 -6.41 9.00
C LEU A 105 3.10 -7.28 9.36
N PRO A 106 3.19 -7.77 10.60
CA PRO A 106 4.15 -8.79 10.95
C PRO A 106 3.87 -10.08 10.15
N ALA A 107 4.84 -10.96 10.04
CA ALA A 107 4.63 -12.25 9.36
C ALA A 107 3.58 -13.06 10.14
N MET A 108 2.40 -13.21 9.55
CA MET A 108 1.28 -13.99 10.05
C MET A 108 1.19 -15.31 9.30
N LYS A 109 0.62 -16.32 9.92
CA LYS A 109 0.32 -17.63 9.32
C LYS A 109 -1.15 -17.75 8.96
N SER A 110 -2.02 -17.08 9.74
CA SER A 110 -3.46 -17.01 9.52
C SER A 110 -3.81 -16.00 8.42
N CYS A 111 -4.84 -16.32 7.66
CA CYS A 111 -5.44 -15.39 6.71
C CYS A 111 -6.42 -14.42 7.36
N THR A 112 -6.94 -14.75 8.54
CA THR A 112 -7.92 -13.92 9.25
C THR A 112 -7.24 -13.06 10.29
N VAL A 113 -7.54 -11.77 10.25
CA VAL A 113 -7.08 -10.77 11.23
C VAL A 113 -8.28 -10.00 11.78
N MET A 114 -8.15 -9.55 13.02
CA MET A 114 -9.08 -8.63 13.65
C MET A 114 -8.58 -7.21 13.46
N ILE A 115 -9.43 -6.33 12.97
CA ILE A 115 -9.14 -4.90 12.79
C ILE A 115 -9.97 -4.13 13.80
N SER A 116 -9.32 -3.28 14.59
CA SER A 116 -9.95 -2.35 15.52
C SER A 116 -9.63 -0.93 15.12
N ALA A 117 -10.65 -0.13 14.82
CA ALA A 117 -10.54 1.24 14.33
C ALA A 117 -11.26 2.20 15.30
N THR A 118 -10.59 3.25 15.71
CA THR A 118 -11.18 4.31 16.58
C THR A 118 -11.24 5.61 15.80
N PHE A 119 -12.43 6.23 15.79
CA PHE A 119 -12.68 7.49 15.10
C PHE A 119 -12.86 8.64 16.09
N GLN A 120 -12.44 9.84 15.67
CA GLN A 120 -12.48 11.05 16.50
C GLN A 120 -13.89 11.39 17.03
N ARG A 121 -14.93 11.19 16.20
CA ARG A 121 -16.31 11.54 16.58
C ARG A 121 -17.06 10.42 17.30
N ALA A 122 -16.79 9.18 16.98
CA ALA A 122 -17.53 8.06 17.53
C ALA A 122 -17.07 7.65 18.94
N GLY A 123 -15.79 7.87 19.27
CA GLY A 123 -15.20 7.42 20.54
C GLY A 123 -15.21 5.92 20.75
N GLU A 124 -15.88 5.17 19.88
CA GLU A 124 -16.06 3.73 19.93
C GLU A 124 -15.20 3.08 18.85
N ALA A 125 -14.61 1.94 19.21
CA ALA A 125 -13.80 1.19 18.26
C ALA A 125 -14.72 0.33 17.39
N ASP A 126 -14.67 0.54 16.07
CA ASP A 126 -15.25 -0.37 15.10
C ASP A 126 -14.33 -1.59 14.96
N MET A 127 -14.87 -2.79 15.19
CA MET A 127 -14.12 -4.04 15.11
C MET A 127 -14.72 -4.97 14.07
N HIS A 128 -13.89 -5.43 13.13
CA HIS A 128 -14.30 -6.40 12.12
C HIS A 128 -13.19 -7.38 11.77
N GLU A 129 -13.57 -8.55 11.28
CA GLU A 129 -12.65 -9.54 10.75
C GLU A 129 -12.36 -9.31 9.27
N GLN A 130 -11.10 -9.45 8.89
CA GLN A 130 -10.64 -9.32 7.50
C GLN A 130 -9.84 -10.53 7.07
N ASP A 131 -10.13 -11.07 5.87
CA ASP A 131 -9.32 -12.11 5.24
C ASP A 131 -8.22 -11.46 4.39
N ILE A 132 -7.01 -11.39 4.95
CA ILE A 132 -5.83 -10.77 4.31
C ILE A 132 -5.18 -11.62 3.21
N CYS A 133 -5.64 -12.85 2.99
CA CYS A 133 -5.21 -13.68 1.87
C CYS A 133 -6.04 -13.40 0.60
N LYS A 134 -7.25 -12.88 0.77
CA LYS A 134 -8.15 -12.52 -0.33
C LYS A 134 -8.09 -11.05 -0.65
N ASP A 135 -8.14 -10.20 0.38
CA ASP A 135 -8.15 -8.76 0.22
C ASP A 135 -7.20 -8.08 1.21
N SER A 136 -6.28 -7.30 0.66
CA SER A 136 -5.33 -6.50 1.42
C SER A 136 -5.72 -5.01 1.49
N LYS A 137 -6.99 -4.68 1.17
CA LYS A 137 -7.51 -3.32 1.21
C LYS A 137 -8.64 -3.23 2.21
N VAL A 138 -8.58 -2.20 3.05
CA VAL A 138 -9.61 -1.88 4.04
C VAL A 138 -10.10 -0.47 3.77
N ARG A 139 -11.43 -0.30 3.67
CA ARG A 139 -12.07 1.00 3.51
C ARG A 139 -13.04 1.22 4.66
N PHE A 140 -12.89 2.34 5.32
CA PHE A 140 -13.83 2.81 6.32
C PHE A 140 -14.77 3.82 5.68
N THR A 141 -16.03 3.45 5.58
CA THR A 141 -17.13 4.30 5.07
C THR A 141 -18.14 4.53 6.19
N ASN A 142 -18.89 5.64 6.12
CA ASN A 142 -20.06 5.86 7.01
C ASN A 142 -21.28 5.18 6.43
#